data_ba05bc5ceff6c2db59d211efab860ec5
#
_entry.id   ba05bc5ceff6c2db59d211efab860ec5
#
_cell.length_a   1.000
_cell.length_b   1.000
_cell.length_c   1.000
_cell.angle_alpha   90.00
_cell.angle_beta   90.00
_cell.angle_gamma   90.00
#
_symmetry.space_group_name_H-M   'P 1'
#
loop_
_entity.id
_entity.type
_entity.pdbx_description
1 polymer ?
#
loop_
_entity_poly.entity_id
_entity_poly.type
_entity_poly.pdbx_seq_one_letter_code
_entity_poly.pdbx_strand_id
1 'polypeptide(L)'
;MEQKKSFKKQARAILRQLCTVEESGRGFVVDDPNLHSNGRISPLEREILFSDGSDDWDTSFTHNDFTLANIIVDHDTIVGLIDWDKAGFFGWNKAGEVHRRVRSPQKEQFEDSKISEEKFRDLTWWNDLYDEGRPVLTE
;
A
#
# COMPACT_ATOMS: atom_id res chain seq x y z
N MET A 1 11.43 18.80 1.29
CA MET A 1 11.89 18.04 0.10
C MET A 1 12.76 16.86 0.52
N GLU A 2 13.87 17.12 1.19
CA GLU A 2 14.78 16.05 1.65
C GLU A 2 14.10 15.07 2.61
N GLN A 3 13.31 15.59 3.53
CA GLN A 3 12.60 14.78 4.51
C GLN A 3 11.62 13.80 3.86
N LYS A 4 10.84 14.27 2.87
CA LYS A 4 9.91 13.41 2.14
C LYS A 4 10.64 12.29 1.39
N LYS A 5 11.76 12.61 0.76
CA LYS A 5 12.58 11.62 0.07
C LYS A 5 13.13 10.57 1.04
N SER A 6 13.57 11.01 2.20
CA SER A 6 14.06 10.11 3.24
C SER A 6 12.99 9.15 3.72
N PHE A 7 11.78 9.66 3.99
CA PHE A 7 10.67 8.80 4.42
C PHE A 7 10.26 7.82 3.34
N LYS A 8 10.21 8.22 2.08
CA LYS A 8 9.91 7.28 0.99
C LYS A 8 10.96 6.18 0.90
N LYS A 9 12.23 6.55 1.02
CA LYS A 9 13.32 5.57 1.00
C LYS A 9 13.19 4.57 2.14
N GLN A 10 12.88 5.04 3.34
CA GLN A 10 12.67 4.19 4.50
C GLN A 10 11.45 3.28 4.31
N ALA A 11 10.35 3.83 3.80
CA ALA A 11 9.14 3.05 3.55
C ALA A 11 9.39 1.95 2.51
N ARG A 12 10.11 2.28 1.44
CA ARG A 12 10.46 1.29 0.41
C ARG A 12 11.38 0.20 0.96
N ALA A 13 12.25 0.53 1.90
CA ALA A 13 13.07 -0.46 2.59
C ALA A 13 12.20 -1.41 3.42
N ILE A 14 11.16 -0.89 4.07
CA ILE A 14 10.20 -1.72 4.81
C ILE A 14 9.43 -2.63 3.84
N LEU A 15 8.95 -2.11 2.72
CA LEU A 15 8.27 -2.93 1.71
C LEU A 15 9.18 -4.06 1.24
N ARG A 16 10.47 -3.79 1.06
CA ARG A 16 11.46 -4.81 0.67
C ARG A 16 11.60 -5.88 1.75
N GLN A 17 11.64 -5.47 3.02
CA GLN A 17 11.69 -6.42 4.13
C GLN A 17 10.44 -7.31 4.17
N LEU A 18 9.27 -6.74 3.93
CA LEU A 18 8.03 -7.50 3.91
C LEU A 18 8.04 -8.55 2.79
N CYS A 19 8.71 -8.27 1.68
CA CYS A 19 8.84 -9.24 0.59
C CYS A 19 9.66 -10.47 0.96
N THR A 20 10.43 -10.42 2.05
CA THR A 20 11.19 -11.58 2.52
C THR A 20 10.37 -12.54 3.39
N VAL A 21 9.16 -12.15 3.78
CA VAL A 21 8.28 -13.01 4.57
C VAL A 21 7.79 -14.13 3.68
N GLU A 22 8.05 -15.36 4.11
CA GLU A 22 7.64 -16.53 3.34
C GLU A 22 6.19 -16.89 3.62
N GLU A 23 5.48 -17.23 2.54
CA GLU A 23 4.14 -17.74 2.63
C GLU A 23 4.22 -19.18 3.14
N SER A 24 3.78 -19.40 4.37
CA SER A 24 3.69 -20.74 4.92
C SER A 24 2.39 -21.36 4.42
N GLY A 25 2.44 -22.28 3.52
CA GLY A 25 1.37 -23.05 2.86
C GLY A 25 -0.11 -22.95 3.29
N ARG A 26 -0.44 -22.12 4.25
CA ARG A 26 -1.81 -21.83 4.69
C ARG A 26 -2.18 -20.38 4.55
N GLY A 27 -1.29 -19.60 3.96
CA GLY A 27 -1.43 -18.16 3.89
C GLY A 27 -2.18 -17.71 2.65
N PHE A 28 -3.32 -18.30 2.34
CA PHE A 28 -4.13 -17.78 1.25
C PHE A 28 -4.86 -16.55 1.73
N VAL A 29 -4.79 -15.49 0.96
CA VAL A 29 -5.77 -14.45 1.12
C VAL A 29 -7.02 -14.93 0.40
N VAL A 30 -8.04 -15.21 1.17
CA VAL A 30 -9.31 -15.72 0.64
C VAL A 30 -10.26 -14.54 0.50
N ASP A 31 -10.98 -14.50 -0.61
CA ASP A 31 -12.07 -13.56 -0.79
C ASP A 31 -13.23 -13.97 0.13
N ASP A 32 -13.15 -13.54 1.38
CA ASP A 32 -14.10 -13.92 2.42
C ASP A 32 -15.23 -12.88 2.49
N PRO A 33 -16.47 -13.27 2.18
CA PRO A 33 -17.61 -12.35 2.26
C PRO A 33 -17.79 -11.73 3.65
N ASN A 34 -17.37 -12.40 4.70
CA ASN A 34 -17.49 -11.87 6.05
C ASN A 34 -16.58 -10.66 6.29
N LEU A 35 -15.43 -10.63 5.64
CA LEU A 35 -14.53 -9.49 5.72
C LEU A 35 -15.15 -8.26 5.04
N HIS A 36 -15.86 -8.47 3.93
CA HIS A 36 -16.52 -7.39 3.21
C HIS A 36 -17.71 -6.84 3.99
N SER A 37 -18.51 -7.75 4.58
CA SER A 37 -19.71 -7.36 5.32
C SER A 37 -19.39 -6.58 6.59
N ASN A 38 -18.16 -6.70 7.11
CA ASN A 38 -17.73 -5.97 8.29
C ASN A 38 -17.09 -4.61 7.95
N GLY A 39 -17.11 -4.22 6.68
CA GLY A 39 -16.59 -2.93 6.25
C GLY A 39 -15.08 -2.81 6.30
N ARG A 40 -14.35 -3.92 6.46
CA ARG A 40 -12.89 -3.91 6.53
C ARG A 40 -12.24 -3.66 5.18
N ILE A 41 -12.89 -4.13 4.13
CA ILE A 41 -12.40 -3.97 2.75
C ILE A 41 -13.50 -3.29 1.94
N SER A 42 -13.17 -2.16 1.32
CA SER A 42 -14.12 -1.45 0.46
C SER A 42 -14.40 -2.25 -0.81
N PRO A 43 -15.54 -2.01 -1.50
CA PRO A 43 -15.82 -2.69 -2.77
C PRO A 43 -14.72 -2.50 -3.81
N LEU A 44 -14.13 -1.31 -3.90
CA LEU A 44 -13.04 -1.05 -4.83
C LEU A 44 -11.80 -1.86 -4.49
N GLU A 45 -11.43 -1.90 -3.23
CA GLU A 45 -10.27 -2.68 -2.77
C GLU A 45 -10.47 -4.17 -3.05
N ARG A 46 -11.67 -4.69 -2.79
CA ARG A 46 -12.02 -6.06 -3.10
C ARG A 46 -11.86 -6.36 -4.60
N GLU A 47 -12.37 -5.46 -5.43
CA GLU A 47 -12.26 -5.62 -6.89
C GLU A 47 -10.81 -5.69 -7.34
N ILE A 48 -9.97 -4.82 -6.80
CA ILE A 48 -8.54 -4.79 -7.15
C ILE A 48 -7.82 -6.07 -6.68
N LEU A 49 -8.01 -6.43 -5.42
CA LEU A 49 -7.25 -7.53 -4.81
C LEU A 49 -7.64 -8.91 -5.36
N PHE A 50 -8.90 -9.10 -5.69
CA PHE A 50 -9.43 -10.41 -6.08
C PHE A 50 -9.85 -10.48 -7.54
N SER A 51 -9.39 -9.54 -8.38
CA SER A 51 -9.65 -9.57 -9.81
C SER A 51 -8.91 -10.73 -10.47
N ASP A 52 -9.55 -11.32 -11.49
CA ASP A 52 -8.94 -12.35 -12.31
C ASP A 52 -8.06 -11.74 -13.40
N GLY A 53 -7.17 -12.54 -13.97
CA GLY A 53 -6.40 -12.18 -15.16
C GLY A 53 -5.24 -11.24 -14.91
N SER A 54 -4.74 -11.21 -13.69
CA SER A 54 -3.57 -10.42 -13.32
C SER A 54 -2.28 -11.12 -13.72
N ASP A 55 -1.28 -10.32 -14.11
CA ASP A 55 0.08 -10.79 -14.35
C ASP A 55 0.91 -10.89 -13.06
N ASP A 56 0.28 -10.68 -11.91
CA ASP A 56 0.92 -10.78 -10.59
C ASP A 56 1.03 -12.23 -10.15
N TRP A 57 1.94 -12.96 -10.77
CA TRP A 57 2.16 -14.38 -10.47
C TRP A 57 2.74 -14.62 -9.09
N ASP A 58 3.63 -13.72 -8.66
CA ASP A 58 4.32 -13.84 -7.38
C ASP A 58 3.66 -12.95 -6.35
N THR A 59 3.17 -13.55 -5.27
CA THR A 59 2.64 -12.79 -4.16
C THR A 59 3.76 -12.42 -3.19
N SER A 60 3.56 -11.31 -2.50
CA SER A 60 4.45 -10.85 -1.46
C SER A 60 3.61 -10.44 -0.26
N PHE A 61 4.18 -10.55 0.94
CA PHE A 61 3.50 -10.04 2.12
C PHE A 61 3.41 -8.53 2.04
N THR A 62 2.20 -8.01 2.11
CA THR A 62 1.94 -6.57 2.01
C THR A 62 1.10 -6.12 3.19
N HIS A 63 1.36 -4.91 3.63
CA HIS A 63 0.58 -4.29 4.72
C HIS A 63 -0.80 -3.86 4.24
N ASN A 64 -0.88 -3.37 3.02
CA ASN A 64 -2.10 -2.90 2.34
C ASN A 64 -2.75 -1.64 2.92
N ASP A 65 -2.17 -1.05 3.93
CA ASP A 65 -2.67 0.19 4.52
C ASP A 65 -1.50 1.09 4.96
N PHE A 66 -0.48 1.15 4.13
CA PHE A 66 0.77 1.87 4.42
C PHE A 66 0.58 3.37 4.21
N THR A 67 -0.18 3.98 5.09
CA THR A 67 -0.46 5.42 5.08
C THR A 67 0.40 6.12 6.13
N LEU A 68 0.47 7.44 6.02
CA LEU A 68 1.19 8.24 7.01
C LEU A 68 0.60 8.10 8.41
N ALA A 69 -0.71 7.83 8.51
CA ALA A 69 -1.38 7.64 9.79
C ALA A 69 -0.95 6.36 10.50
N ASN A 70 -0.40 5.39 9.79
CA ASN A 70 -0.05 4.09 10.34
C ASN A 70 1.45 3.90 10.57
N ILE A 71 2.24 4.94 10.40
CA ILE A 71 3.67 4.90 10.73
C ILE A 71 3.93 5.61 12.06
N ILE A 72 4.90 5.09 12.79
CA ILE A 72 5.41 5.73 14.00
C ILE A 72 6.79 6.30 13.65
N VAL A 73 6.97 7.58 13.92
CA VAL A 73 8.19 8.29 13.56
C VAL A 73 8.88 8.82 14.83
N ASP A 74 10.17 8.65 14.88
CA ASP A 74 11.02 9.23 15.94
C ASP A 74 12.25 9.83 15.28
N HIS A 75 12.41 11.15 15.42
CA HIS A 75 13.58 11.89 14.88
C HIS A 75 13.83 11.57 13.39
N ASP A 76 12.83 11.79 12.55
CA ASP A 76 12.90 11.59 11.10
C ASP A 76 13.16 10.14 10.67
N THR A 77 12.93 9.19 11.57
CA THR A 77 13.09 7.77 11.30
C THR A 77 11.76 7.06 11.52
N ILE A 78 11.37 6.22 10.58
CA ILE A 78 10.21 5.35 10.76
C ILE A 78 10.64 4.21 11.68
N VAL A 79 10.05 4.15 12.87
CA VAL A 79 10.39 3.15 13.89
C VAL A 79 9.29 2.12 14.09
N GLY A 80 8.13 2.31 13.47
CA GLY A 80 7.05 1.34 13.57
C GLY A 80 6.02 1.50 12.48
N LEU A 81 5.32 0.42 12.22
CA LEU A 81 4.20 0.35 11.29
C LEU A 81 3.08 -0.39 12.01
N ILE A 82 1.92 0.25 12.13
CA ILE A 82 0.79 -0.27 12.89
C ILE A 82 -0.41 -0.54 11.97
N ASP A 83 -1.45 -1.12 12.53
CA ASP A 83 -2.72 -1.43 11.87
C ASP A 83 -2.54 -2.42 10.71
N TRP A 84 -2.31 -3.67 11.09
CA TRP A 84 -2.05 -4.77 10.16
C TRP A 84 -3.32 -5.55 9.76
N ASP A 85 -4.49 -4.96 10.00
CA ASP A 85 -5.78 -5.64 9.76
C ASP A 85 -5.98 -6.08 8.31
N LYS A 86 -5.37 -5.35 7.37
CA LYS A 86 -5.54 -5.60 5.93
C LYS A 86 -4.34 -6.30 5.31
N ALA A 87 -3.38 -6.70 6.13
CA ALA A 87 -2.16 -7.34 5.66
C ALA A 87 -2.43 -8.74 5.12
N GLY A 88 -1.63 -9.14 4.14
CA GLY A 88 -1.73 -10.47 3.54
C GLY A 88 -0.76 -10.61 2.38
N PHE A 89 -0.88 -11.73 1.69
CA PHE A 89 -0.05 -12.03 0.53
C PHE A 89 -0.80 -11.67 -0.73
N PHE A 90 -0.31 -10.67 -1.44
CA PHE A 90 -0.92 -10.17 -2.68
C PHE A 90 0.16 -9.90 -3.72
N GLY A 91 -0.24 -9.83 -4.99
CA GLY A 91 0.67 -9.41 -6.04
C GLY A 91 1.11 -7.96 -5.83
N TRP A 92 2.33 -7.67 -6.21
CA TRP A 92 2.91 -6.33 -6.04
C TRP A 92 2.10 -5.26 -6.77
N ASN A 93 1.68 -5.54 -8.01
CA ASN A 93 0.92 -4.55 -8.77
C ASN A 93 -0.45 -4.29 -8.18
N LYS A 94 -1.11 -5.33 -7.66
CA LYS A 94 -2.42 -5.18 -6.99
C LYS A 94 -2.27 -4.36 -5.71
N ALA A 95 -1.25 -4.65 -4.92
CA ALA A 95 -0.97 -3.89 -3.70
C ALA A 95 -0.68 -2.42 -4.00
N GLY A 96 0.08 -2.16 -5.06
CA GLY A 96 0.36 -0.80 -5.52
C GLY A 96 -0.88 -0.07 -5.99
N GLU A 97 -1.78 -0.77 -6.67
CA GLU A 97 -3.03 -0.20 -7.12
C GLU A 97 -3.93 0.18 -5.96
N VAL A 98 -4.03 -0.70 -4.93
CA VAL A 98 -4.75 -0.37 -3.70
C VAL A 98 -4.16 0.88 -3.06
N HIS A 99 -2.84 0.92 -2.93
CA HIS A 99 -2.16 2.06 -2.32
C HIS A 99 -2.49 3.36 -3.05
N ARG A 100 -2.40 3.35 -4.37
CA ARG A 100 -2.63 4.55 -5.18
C ARG A 100 -4.08 4.95 -5.26
N ARG A 101 -4.99 4.00 -5.41
CA ARG A 101 -6.41 4.29 -5.67
C ARG A 101 -7.28 4.31 -4.41
N VAL A 102 -6.91 3.57 -3.38
CA VAL A 102 -7.72 3.42 -2.17
C VAL A 102 -7.13 4.18 -0.98
N ARG A 103 -5.81 4.14 -0.84
CA ARG A 103 -5.13 4.71 0.34
C ARG A 103 -4.55 6.10 0.10
N SER A 104 -4.68 6.64 -1.08
CA SER A 104 -4.16 7.96 -1.42
C SER A 104 -5.30 8.90 -1.78
N PRO A 105 -5.15 10.21 -1.52
CA PRO A 105 -6.16 11.18 -1.96
C PRO A 105 -6.35 11.12 -3.47
N GLN A 106 -7.59 11.24 -3.92
CA GLN A 106 -7.94 11.23 -5.34
C GLN A 106 -8.39 12.62 -5.77
N LYS A 107 -8.09 12.97 -7.01
CA LYS A 107 -8.41 14.29 -7.55
C LYS A 107 -9.89 14.61 -7.45
N GLU A 108 -10.74 13.62 -7.64
CA GLU A 108 -12.20 13.76 -7.59
C GLU A 108 -12.70 14.23 -6.23
N GLN A 109 -11.95 13.94 -5.16
CA GLN A 109 -12.30 14.38 -3.80
C GLN A 109 -12.15 15.89 -3.61
N PHE A 110 -11.45 16.56 -4.52
CA PHE A 110 -11.13 17.99 -4.43
C PHE A 110 -11.74 18.83 -5.54
N GLU A 111 -12.67 18.27 -6.32
CA GLU A 111 -13.28 19.00 -7.45
C GLU A 111 -13.94 20.30 -7.02
N ASP A 112 -14.59 20.31 -5.86
CA ASP A 112 -15.31 21.48 -5.36
C ASP A 112 -14.40 22.46 -4.61
N SER A 113 -13.19 22.08 -4.27
CA SER A 113 -12.32 22.87 -3.39
C SER A 113 -11.32 23.76 -4.14
N LYS A 114 -11.25 23.67 -5.45
CA LYS A 114 -10.32 24.46 -6.29
C LYS A 114 -8.87 24.36 -5.84
N ILE A 115 -8.47 23.16 -5.42
CA ILE A 115 -7.10 22.91 -4.99
C ILE A 115 -6.14 23.06 -6.19
N SER A 116 -4.97 23.68 -5.97
CA SER A 116 -3.96 23.82 -7.01
C SER A 116 -3.28 22.46 -7.29
N GLU A 117 -2.73 22.32 -8.49
CA GLU A 117 -1.98 21.12 -8.84
C GLU A 117 -0.79 20.90 -7.92
N GLU A 118 -0.12 21.99 -7.56
CA GLU A 118 1.03 21.92 -6.65
C GLU A 118 0.61 21.38 -5.29
N LYS A 119 -0.49 21.89 -4.74
CA LYS A 119 -0.99 21.42 -3.44
C LYS A 119 -1.46 19.97 -3.52
N PHE A 120 -2.11 19.58 -4.61
CA PHE A 120 -2.54 18.21 -4.82
C PHE A 120 -1.33 17.27 -4.88
N ARG A 121 -0.26 17.64 -5.59
CA ARG A 121 0.97 16.85 -5.61
C ARG A 121 1.59 16.74 -4.22
N ASP A 122 1.50 17.80 -3.43
CA ASP A 122 2.00 17.78 -2.06
C ASP A 122 1.21 16.81 -1.18
N LEU A 123 -0.10 16.73 -1.38
CA LEU A 123 -0.96 15.79 -0.64
C LEU A 123 -0.78 14.35 -1.08
N THR A 124 -0.34 14.11 -2.31
CA THR A 124 -0.22 12.77 -2.87
C THR A 124 1.23 12.30 -2.98
N TRP A 125 2.16 12.98 -2.32
CA TRP A 125 3.60 12.67 -2.42
C TRP A 125 3.94 11.22 -2.02
N TRP A 126 3.06 10.57 -1.27
CA TRP A 126 3.26 9.22 -0.72
C TRP A 126 2.68 8.14 -1.64
N ASN A 127 1.97 8.53 -2.70
CA ASN A 127 1.18 7.58 -3.49
C ASN A 127 2.01 6.66 -4.40
N ASP A 128 3.28 6.96 -4.59
CA ASP A 128 4.16 6.26 -5.53
C ASP A 128 5.09 5.24 -4.87
N LEU A 129 4.78 4.79 -3.65
CA LEU A 129 5.63 3.85 -2.92
C LEU A 129 5.94 2.59 -3.71
N TYR A 130 4.98 2.08 -4.48
CA TYR A 130 5.12 0.83 -5.22
C TYR A 130 5.62 1.03 -6.65
N ASP A 131 5.87 2.27 -7.07
CA ASP A 131 6.13 2.57 -8.49
C ASP A 131 7.51 2.12 -8.98
N GLU A 132 8.41 1.77 -8.08
CA GLU A 132 9.72 1.21 -8.45
C GLU A 132 9.66 -0.28 -8.83
N GLY A 133 8.46 -0.86 -8.78
CA GLY A 133 8.28 -2.28 -9.07
C GLY A 133 8.66 -3.18 -7.90
N ARG A 134 8.36 -4.45 -8.05
CA ARG A 134 8.64 -5.44 -7.01
C ARG A 134 10.16 -5.56 -6.81
N PRO A 135 10.65 -5.48 -5.56
CA PRO A 135 12.09 -5.63 -5.31
C PRO A 135 12.61 -6.99 -5.75
N VAL A 136 13.78 -6.98 -6.39
CA VAL A 136 14.47 -8.21 -6.70
C VAL A 136 15.26 -8.60 -5.44
N LEU A 137 14.91 -9.76 -4.88
CA LEU A 137 15.60 -10.27 -3.70
C LEU A 137 16.84 -11.02 -4.17
N THR A 138 18.01 -10.45 -3.90
CA THR A 138 19.27 -11.12 -4.16
C THR A 138 19.71 -11.85 -2.89
N GLU A 139 20.08 -13.09 -3.04
CA GLU A 139 20.62 -13.86 -1.94
C GLU A 139 22.02 -13.37 -1.56
#